data_c8cdde23af49590e80a55f787300e55f
#
_entry.id   c8cdde23af49590e80a55f787300e55f
#
_cell.length_a   1.000
_cell.length_b   1.000
_cell.length_c   1.000
_cell.angle_alpha   90.00
_cell.angle_beta   90.00
_cell.angle_gamma   90.00
#
_symmetry.space_group_name_H-M   'P 1'
#
loop_
_entity.id
_entity.type
_entity.pdbx_description
1 polymer ?
#
loop_
_entity_poly.entity_id
_entity_poly.type
_entity_poly.pdbx_seq_one_letter_code
_entity_poly.pdbx_strand_id
1 'polypeptide(L)'
;MKTAAISLQAAFAAVLQLAYAAPAALPLSTRATWPDLPFKASGRDIVSSSGSKVVYAGVNWPGAADTMLPEGLQYNSVANIVSLVKSLDMNVVRLTFAIEMVDDIYSNSPDQTLQATLVKALGQANGTTILDQILKQNPDFTPEMTRLEVFSSFKLC
;
A
#
# COMPACT_ATOMS: atom_id res chain seq x y z
N MET A 1 -60.12 44.40 -10.15
CA MET A 1 -58.77 44.21 -10.70
C MET A 1 -57.97 43.43 -9.66
N LYS A 2 -57.77 42.14 -9.89
CA LYS A 2 -56.91 41.26 -9.02
C LYS A 2 -55.68 40.90 -9.82
N THR A 3 -54.58 41.50 -9.50
CA THR A 3 -53.27 41.23 -10.06
C THR A 3 -52.70 39.93 -9.47
N ALA A 4 -52.42 38.98 -10.34
CA ALA A 4 -51.81 37.72 -9.99
C ALA A 4 -50.33 37.93 -9.68
N ALA A 5 -49.92 37.66 -8.45
CA ALA A 5 -48.54 37.55 -8.06
C ALA A 5 -48.07 36.12 -8.41
N ILE A 6 -47.42 35.96 -9.54
CA ILE A 6 -46.75 34.72 -9.89
C ILE A 6 -45.48 34.63 -9.08
N SER A 7 -45.41 33.60 -8.24
CA SER A 7 -44.37 33.43 -7.24
C SER A 7 -43.01 33.14 -7.90
N LEU A 8 -42.04 34.00 -7.62
CA LEU A 8 -40.64 33.89 -7.98
C LEU A 8 -39.93 32.69 -7.31
N GLN A 9 -40.65 31.94 -6.49
CA GLN A 9 -40.10 30.79 -5.74
C GLN A 9 -40.02 29.51 -6.54
N ALA A 10 -40.78 29.34 -7.64
CA ALA A 10 -40.74 28.11 -8.43
C ALA A 10 -39.53 28.03 -9.39
N ALA A 11 -38.92 29.15 -9.73
CA ALA A 11 -37.78 29.20 -10.63
C ALA A 11 -36.42 28.86 -9.93
N PHE A 12 -36.33 29.08 -8.60
CA PHE A 12 -35.09 28.80 -7.86
C PHE A 12 -34.90 27.33 -7.48
N ALA A 13 -35.97 26.53 -7.40
CA ALA A 13 -35.92 25.12 -7.07
C ALA A 13 -35.45 24.25 -8.24
N ALA A 14 -35.63 24.71 -9.49
CA ALA A 14 -35.24 23.93 -10.69
C ALA A 14 -33.74 24.04 -11.02
N VAL A 15 -33.05 25.07 -10.54
CA VAL A 15 -31.61 25.26 -10.84
C VAL A 15 -30.72 24.50 -9.85
N LEU A 16 -31.22 24.16 -8.67
CA LEU A 16 -30.44 23.43 -7.65
C LEU A 16 -30.36 21.91 -7.88
N GLN A 17 -31.18 21.35 -8.76
CA GLN A 17 -31.17 19.90 -9.02
C GLN A 17 -30.19 19.45 -10.12
N LEU A 18 -29.56 20.37 -10.83
CA LEU A 18 -28.58 20.05 -11.89
C LEU A 18 -27.13 19.96 -11.41
N ALA A 19 -26.85 20.24 -10.14
CA ALA A 19 -25.48 20.32 -9.61
C ALA A 19 -24.99 19.05 -8.91
N TYR A 20 -25.81 18.00 -8.80
CA TYR A 20 -25.41 16.73 -8.16
C TYR A 20 -25.62 15.51 -9.07
N ALA A 21 -25.22 15.60 -10.32
CA ALA A 21 -24.86 14.39 -11.02
C ALA A 21 -23.45 14.01 -10.54
N ALA A 22 -23.35 13.21 -9.47
CA ALA A 22 -22.12 12.52 -9.17
C ALA A 22 -21.67 11.85 -10.46
N PRO A 23 -20.39 11.99 -10.88
CA PRO A 23 -19.89 11.23 -12.01
C PRO A 23 -20.22 9.77 -11.75
N ALA A 24 -20.92 9.13 -12.68
CA ALA A 24 -21.20 7.69 -12.61
C ALA A 24 -19.84 7.04 -12.37
N ALA A 25 -19.69 6.35 -11.24
CA ALA A 25 -18.49 5.57 -10.97
C ALA A 25 -18.32 4.66 -12.20
N LEU A 26 -17.25 4.89 -12.96
CA LEU A 26 -16.89 3.98 -14.04
C LEU A 26 -16.84 2.59 -13.42
N PRO A 27 -17.39 1.56 -14.06
CA PRO A 27 -17.34 0.21 -13.55
C PRO A 27 -15.86 -0.07 -13.28
N LEU A 28 -15.53 -0.40 -12.01
CA LEU A 28 -14.21 -0.89 -11.65
C LEU A 28 -13.91 -2.00 -12.64
N SER A 29 -12.99 -1.72 -13.55
CA SER A 29 -12.48 -2.71 -14.49
C SER A 29 -12.20 -3.98 -13.69
N THR A 30 -12.79 -5.10 -14.11
CA THR A 30 -12.48 -6.40 -13.52
C THR A 30 -10.98 -6.51 -13.51
N ARG A 31 -10.41 -6.55 -12.32
CA ARG A 31 -8.99 -6.49 -12.08
C ARG A 31 -8.31 -7.52 -12.97
N ALA A 32 -7.48 -7.05 -13.88
CA ALA A 32 -6.70 -7.93 -14.72
C ALA A 32 -5.91 -8.89 -13.82
N THR A 33 -6.04 -10.17 -14.02
CA THR A 33 -5.16 -11.18 -13.46
C THR A 33 -3.72 -10.79 -13.81
N TRP A 34 -2.78 -11.10 -12.92
CA TRP A 34 -1.37 -10.86 -13.21
C TRP A 34 -1.01 -11.39 -14.61
N PRO A 35 -0.31 -10.59 -15.44
CA PRO A 35 -0.04 -10.98 -16.83
C PRO A 35 0.76 -12.28 -16.92
N ASP A 36 0.46 -13.10 -17.93
CA ASP A 36 1.12 -14.39 -18.14
C ASP A 36 2.61 -14.22 -18.44
N LEU A 37 3.42 -14.99 -17.74
CA LEU A 37 4.87 -15.07 -17.93
C LEU A 37 5.23 -16.05 -19.07
N PRO A 38 6.42 -15.90 -19.69
CA PRO A 38 7.44 -14.86 -19.48
C PRO A 38 7.09 -13.54 -20.20
N PHE A 39 7.63 -12.43 -19.70
CA PHE A 39 7.54 -11.16 -20.41
C PHE A 39 8.55 -11.08 -21.54
N LYS A 40 8.20 -10.34 -22.59
CA LYS A 40 9.05 -10.09 -23.77
C LYS A 40 9.05 -8.60 -24.10
N ALA A 41 10.14 -8.12 -24.67
CA ALA A 41 10.18 -6.80 -25.28
C ALA A 41 9.56 -6.88 -26.68
N SER A 42 8.68 -5.91 -27.00
CA SER A 42 8.07 -5.75 -28.34
C SER A 42 8.12 -4.27 -28.70
N GLY A 43 9.08 -3.88 -29.50
CA GLY A 43 9.37 -2.46 -29.74
C GLY A 43 9.72 -1.74 -28.44
N ARG A 44 8.90 -0.77 -28.07
CA ARG A 44 9.06 0.00 -26.82
C ARG A 44 8.24 -0.55 -25.66
N ASP A 45 7.46 -1.58 -25.88
CA ASP A 45 6.53 -2.12 -24.90
C ASP A 45 7.05 -3.44 -24.29
N ILE A 46 6.66 -3.69 -23.04
CA ILE A 46 6.75 -5.00 -22.42
C ILE A 46 5.42 -5.71 -22.67
N VAL A 47 5.48 -6.93 -23.16
CA VAL A 47 4.29 -7.75 -23.43
C VAL A 47 4.36 -9.07 -22.68
N SER A 48 3.19 -9.59 -22.28
CA SER A 48 3.04 -10.93 -21.70
C SER A 48 3.26 -12.03 -22.74
N SER A 49 3.27 -13.27 -22.32
CA SER A 49 3.34 -14.42 -23.23
C SER A 49 2.17 -14.46 -24.20
N SER A 50 1.00 -13.94 -23.81
CA SER A 50 -0.19 -13.82 -24.69
C SER A 50 -0.13 -12.63 -25.64
N GLY A 51 0.92 -11.80 -25.59
CA GLY A 51 1.06 -10.60 -26.43
C GLY A 51 0.38 -9.34 -25.88
N SER A 52 -0.27 -9.42 -24.72
CA SER A 52 -0.92 -8.28 -24.09
C SER A 52 0.12 -7.32 -23.50
N LYS A 53 -0.07 -6.01 -23.69
CA LYS A 53 0.82 -4.99 -23.10
C LYS A 53 0.75 -5.01 -21.59
N VAL A 54 1.93 -5.02 -20.94
CA VAL A 54 2.10 -4.96 -19.50
C VAL A 54 2.50 -3.56 -19.09
N VAL A 55 1.75 -2.97 -18.18
CA VAL A 55 2.02 -1.65 -17.60
C VAL A 55 2.20 -1.81 -16.10
N TYR A 56 3.36 -1.38 -15.60
CA TYR A 56 3.62 -1.29 -14.16
C TYR A 56 3.19 0.07 -13.64
N ALA A 57 2.27 0.06 -12.69
CA ALA A 57 1.87 1.23 -11.92
C ALA A 57 2.06 0.89 -10.44
N GLY A 58 2.90 1.64 -9.72
CA GLY A 58 3.20 1.25 -8.37
C GLY A 58 3.81 2.32 -7.50
N VAL A 59 4.07 1.94 -6.25
CA VAL A 59 4.63 2.79 -5.20
C VAL A 59 5.89 2.19 -4.60
N ASN A 60 6.71 3.05 -4.00
CA ASN A 60 7.74 2.61 -3.08
C ASN A 60 7.12 2.43 -1.69
N TRP A 61 7.46 1.31 -1.03
CA TRP A 61 7.22 1.13 0.39
C TRP A 61 8.56 1.25 1.11
N PRO A 62 8.75 2.27 1.96
CA PRO A 62 10.00 2.48 2.68
C PRO A 62 10.31 1.34 3.65
N GLY A 63 11.59 1.00 3.80
CA GLY A 63 12.05 -0.05 4.70
C GLY A 63 13.56 0.00 4.94
N ALA A 64 14.20 1.12 4.55
CA ALA A 64 15.65 1.29 4.65
C ALA A 64 16.07 2.31 5.72
N ALA A 65 15.14 2.71 6.63
CA ALA A 65 15.45 3.60 7.76
C ALA A 65 16.18 2.85 8.88
N ASP A 66 16.50 3.53 9.98
CA ASP A 66 17.32 3.03 11.09
C ASP A 66 16.86 1.69 11.69
N THR A 67 15.56 1.43 11.65
CA THR A 67 15.00 0.15 12.10
C THR A 67 15.20 -0.99 11.10
N MET A 68 15.53 -0.67 9.83
CA MET A 68 15.66 -1.64 8.74
C MET A 68 14.45 -2.59 8.64
N LEU A 69 13.26 -2.02 8.83
CA LEU A 69 11.96 -2.71 8.75
C LEU A 69 11.04 -1.94 7.82
N PRO A 70 10.06 -2.59 7.18
CA PRO A 70 9.02 -1.89 6.43
C PRO A 70 8.27 -0.89 7.32
N GLU A 71 8.19 0.35 6.88
CA GLU A 71 7.61 1.44 7.67
C GLU A 71 6.09 1.39 7.73
N GLY A 72 5.52 2.02 8.78
CA GLY A 72 4.08 2.17 8.94
C GLY A 72 3.37 1.01 9.63
N LEU A 73 4.06 -0.08 9.95
CA LEU A 73 3.48 -1.29 10.53
C LEU A 73 2.90 -1.06 11.94
N GLN A 74 3.36 -0.04 12.66
CA GLN A 74 2.80 0.35 13.96
C GLN A 74 1.43 1.03 13.84
N TYR A 75 1.11 1.58 12.67
CA TYR A 75 -0.15 2.29 12.42
C TYR A 75 -1.17 1.43 11.67
N ASN A 76 -0.69 0.49 10.86
CA ASN A 76 -1.58 -0.29 10.00
C ASN A 76 -1.02 -1.69 9.73
N SER A 77 -1.90 -2.65 9.45
CA SER A 77 -1.46 -3.99 9.08
C SER A 77 -0.93 -4.02 7.64
N VAL A 78 -0.05 -4.98 7.36
CA VAL A 78 0.40 -5.29 5.99
C VAL A 78 -0.79 -5.45 5.05
N ALA A 79 -1.80 -6.21 5.46
CA ALA A 79 -3.00 -6.47 4.67
C ALA A 79 -3.76 -5.17 4.31
N ASN A 80 -3.93 -4.26 5.28
CA ASN A 80 -4.61 -3.00 5.04
C ASN A 80 -3.82 -2.07 4.10
N ILE A 81 -2.49 -1.99 4.27
CA ILE A 81 -1.64 -1.19 3.39
C ILE A 81 -1.68 -1.74 1.96
N VAL A 82 -1.57 -3.06 1.80
CA VAL A 82 -1.70 -3.71 0.48
C VAL A 82 -3.08 -3.45 -0.12
N SER A 83 -4.14 -3.53 0.67
CA SER A 83 -5.50 -3.24 0.22
C SER A 83 -5.65 -1.80 -0.27
N LEU A 84 -5.04 -0.83 0.45
CA LEU A 84 -5.03 0.57 0.03
C LEU A 84 -4.28 0.76 -1.30
N VAL A 85 -3.07 0.19 -1.43
CA VAL A 85 -2.30 0.23 -2.69
C VAL A 85 -3.11 -0.35 -3.84
N LYS A 86 -3.79 -1.46 -3.57
CA LYS A 86 -4.69 -2.10 -4.53
C LYS A 86 -5.88 -1.21 -4.92
N SER A 87 -6.46 -0.47 -3.98
CA SER A 87 -7.59 0.44 -4.25
C SER A 87 -7.23 1.63 -5.14
N LEU A 88 -5.94 1.91 -5.29
CA LEU A 88 -5.39 2.94 -6.18
C LEU A 88 -5.04 2.38 -7.58
N ASP A 89 -5.52 1.19 -7.93
CA ASP A 89 -5.21 0.47 -9.18
C ASP A 89 -3.70 0.23 -9.41
N MET A 90 -2.92 0.20 -8.34
CA MET A 90 -1.50 -0.11 -8.42
C MET A 90 -1.27 -1.63 -8.41
N ASN A 91 -0.35 -2.09 -9.24
CA ASN A 91 -0.08 -3.50 -9.46
C ASN A 91 1.35 -3.93 -9.09
N VAL A 92 2.18 -2.99 -8.63
CA VAL A 92 3.53 -3.29 -8.16
C VAL A 92 3.89 -2.46 -6.94
N VAL A 93 4.61 -3.06 -6.00
CA VAL A 93 5.23 -2.37 -4.87
C VAL A 93 6.73 -2.61 -4.93
N ARG A 94 7.51 -1.53 -4.89
CA ARG A 94 8.95 -1.63 -4.66
C ARG A 94 9.20 -1.53 -3.16
N LEU A 95 9.41 -2.68 -2.52
CA LEU A 95 9.76 -2.76 -1.12
C LEU A 95 11.26 -2.51 -0.98
N THR A 96 11.63 -1.38 -0.36
CA THR A 96 13.04 -1.02 -0.18
C THR A 96 13.60 -1.61 1.11
N PHE A 97 14.88 -1.94 1.12
CA PHE A 97 15.61 -2.43 2.29
C PHE A 97 17.02 -1.81 2.36
N ALA A 98 17.59 -1.79 3.54
CA ALA A 98 18.94 -1.27 3.75
C ALA A 98 20.01 -2.29 3.34
N ILE A 99 21.04 -1.84 2.62
CA ILE A 99 22.21 -2.69 2.30
C ILE A 99 22.89 -3.13 3.59
N GLU A 100 22.96 -2.25 4.58
CA GLU A 100 23.51 -2.54 5.92
C GLU A 100 22.84 -3.77 6.58
N MET A 101 21.51 -3.96 6.36
CA MET A 101 20.81 -5.15 6.86
C MET A 101 21.39 -6.43 6.22
N VAL A 102 21.70 -6.38 4.94
CA VAL A 102 22.29 -7.52 4.22
C VAL A 102 23.71 -7.80 4.72
N ASP A 103 24.51 -6.76 4.88
CA ASP A 103 25.87 -6.87 5.41
C ASP A 103 25.88 -7.40 6.86
N ASP A 104 24.94 -6.95 7.69
CA ASP A 104 24.76 -7.46 9.06
C ASP A 104 24.48 -8.98 9.05
N ILE A 105 23.59 -9.44 8.17
CA ILE A 105 23.21 -10.85 8.05
C ILE A 105 24.41 -11.70 7.61
N TYR A 106 25.15 -11.24 6.61
CA TYR A 106 26.33 -11.97 6.12
C TYR A 106 27.49 -11.97 7.11
N SER A 107 27.65 -10.91 7.90
CA SER A 107 28.77 -10.75 8.83
C SER A 107 28.48 -11.30 10.23
N ASN A 108 27.23 -11.24 10.69
CA ASN A 108 26.81 -11.48 12.07
C ASN A 108 25.60 -12.44 12.15
N SER A 109 25.52 -13.44 11.26
CA SER A 109 24.43 -14.42 11.33
C SER A 109 24.19 -14.97 12.75
N PRO A 110 22.95 -15.07 13.23
CA PRO A 110 21.67 -14.89 12.53
C PRO A 110 21.22 -13.42 12.41
N ASP A 111 20.22 -13.17 11.54
CA ASP A 111 19.57 -11.87 11.41
C ASP A 111 18.97 -11.39 12.74
N GLN A 112 18.89 -10.09 12.93
CA GLN A 112 18.29 -9.48 14.13
C GLN A 112 16.79 -9.71 14.16
N THR A 113 16.25 -9.94 15.38
CA THR A 113 14.80 -10.07 15.58
C THR A 113 14.11 -8.71 15.50
N LEU A 114 12.79 -8.74 15.28
CA LEU A 114 11.92 -7.56 15.27
C LEU A 114 12.10 -6.74 16.56
N GLN A 115 12.12 -7.41 17.73
CA GLN A 115 12.35 -6.75 19.00
C GLN A 115 13.77 -6.14 19.09
N ALA A 116 14.78 -6.92 18.74
CA ALA A 116 16.18 -6.48 18.88
C ALA A 116 16.48 -5.25 18.00
N THR A 117 16.00 -5.23 16.75
CA THR A 117 16.24 -4.11 15.85
C THR A 117 15.51 -2.85 16.29
N LEU A 118 14.28 -2.95 16.79
CA LEU A 118 13.53 -1.80 17.32
C LEU A 118 14.17 -1.22 18.58
N VAL A 119 14.59 -2.08 19.50
CA VAL A 119 15.28 -1.63 20.73
C VAL A 119 16.64 -1.02 20.41
N LYS A 120 17.39 -1.59 19.46
CA LYS A 120 18.70 -1.04 19.04
C LYS A 120 18.54 0.36 18.43
N ALA A 121 17.55 0.56 17.56
CA ALA A 121 17.37 1.82 16.84
C ALA A 121 16.70 2.92 17.70
N LEU A 122 15.73 2.56 18.56
CA LEU A 122 14.84 3.51 19.25
C LEU A 122 15.05 3.59 20.76
N GLY A 123 15.92 2.73 21.31
CA GLY A 123 16.08 2.53 22.75
C GLY A 123 14.98 1.64 23.36
N GLN A 124 15.25 1.13 24.56
CA GLN A 124 14.38 0.12 25.21
C GLN A 124 12.91 0.55 25.31
N ALA A 125 12.66 1.75 25.85
CA ALA A 125 11.29 2.21 26.10
C ALA A 125 10.48 2.42 24.81
N ASN A 126 11.05 3.16 23.85
CA ASN A 126 10.37 3.45 22.60
C ASN A 126 10.29 2.20 21.71
N GLY A 127 11.37 1.41 21.64
CA GLY A 127 11.40 0.18 20.85
C GLY A 127 10.33 -0.82 21.30
N THR A 128 10.14 -1.01 22.61
CA THR A 128 9.08 -1.86 23.15
C THR A 128 7.69 -1.31 22.82
N THR A 129 7.48 0.00 22.97
CA THR A 129 6.20 0.63 22.64
C THR A 129 5.83 0.44 21.18
N ILE A 130 6.77 0.65 20.26
CA ILE A 130 6.55 0.46 18.82
C ILE A 130 6.33 -1.02 18.49
N LEU A 131 7.09 -1.93 19.13
CA LEU A 131 6.86 -3.37 18.98
C LEU A 131 5.43 -3.76 19.33
N ASP A 132 4.92 -3.35 20.49
CA ASP A 132 3.55 -3.64 20.92
C ASP A 132 2.51 -3.12 19.93
N GLN A 133 2.74 -1.93 19.37
CA GLN A 133 1.88 -1.36 18.34
C GLN A 133 1.90 -2.20 17.05
N ILE A 134 3.07 -2.62 16.59
CA ILE A 134 3.24 -3.47 15.41
C ILE A 134 2.50 -4.81 15.59
N LEU A 135 2.71 -5.47 16.72
CA LEU A 135 2.08 -6.78 17.02
C LEU A 135 0.56 -6.66 17.12
N LYS A 136 0.06 -5.54 17.65
CA LYS A 136 -1.37 -5.27 17.70
C LYS A 136 -2.00 -5.13 16.32
N GLN A 137 -1.31 -4.49 15.37
CA GLN A 137 -1.79 -4.31 14.00
C GLN A 137 -1.58 -5.56 13.15
N ASN A 138 -0.56 -6.36 13.44
CA ASN A 138 -0.15 -7.52 12.67
C ASN A 138 -0.07 -8.76 13.60
N PRO A 139 -1.21 -9.41 13.91
CA PRO A 139 -1.28 -10.50 14.88
C PRO A 139 -0.45 -11.75 14.54
N ASP A 140 -0.09 -11.90 13.25
CA ASP A 140 0.76 -13.00 12.78
C ASP A 140 2.27 -12.74 13.04
N PHE A 141 2.63 -11.55 13.52
CA PHE A 141 4.01 -11.22 13.84
C PHE A 141 4.33 -11.60 15.27
N THR A 142 5.59 -11.97 15.51
CA THR A 142 6.11 -12.23 16.87
C THR A 142 7.38 -11.40 17.11
N PRO A 143 7.74 -11.12 18.37
CA PRO A 143 8.96 -10.38 18.72
C PRO A 143 10.24 -11.04 18.19
N GLU A 144 10.21 -12.36 18.01
CA GLU A 144 11.33 -13.21 17.59
C GLU A 144 11.51 -13.30 16.08
N MET A 145 10.50 -12.88 15.29
CA MET A 145 10.64 -12.83 13.83
C MET A 145 11.84 -11.98 13.45
N THR A 146 12.63 -12.48 12.51
CA THR A 146 13.75 -11.74 11.95
C THR A 146 13.30 -10.65 10.98
N ARG A 147 14.18 -9.68 10.69
CA ARG A 147 13.90 -8.63 9.70
C ARG A 147 13.50 -9.25 8.35
N LEU A 148 14.22 -10.26 7.88
CA LEU A 148 13.92 -10.96 6.62
C LEU A 148 12.57 -11.68 6.65
N GLU A 149 12.18 -12.28 7.78
CA GLU A 149 10.87 -12.91 7.91
C GLU A 149 9.75 -11.86 7.85
N VAL A 150 9.95 -10.68 8.45
CA VAL A 150 9.01 -9.56 8.31
C VAL A 150 8.89 -9.15 6.84
N PHE A 151 10.00 -8.94 6.12
CA PHE A 151 9.96 -8.65 4.68
C PHE A 151 9.29 -9.77 3.87
N SER A 152 9.50 -11.02 4.23
CA SER A 152 8.93 -12.20 3.54
C SER A 152 7.44 -12.41 3.82
N SER A 153 6.90 -11.80 4.87
CA SER A 153 5.47 -11.89 5.21
C SER A 153 4.57 -11.08 4.26
N PHE A 154 5.15 -10.24 3.41
CA PHE A 154 4.44 -9.43 2.42
C PHE A 154 4.00 -10.30 1.24
N LYS A 155 2.95 -11.10 1.45
CA LYS A 155 2.32 -11.87 0.38
C LYS A 155 1.51 -10.93 -0.50
N LEU A 156 2.16 -10.36 -1.50
CA LEU A 156 1.53 -9.57 -2.55
C LEU A 156 0.90 -10.53 -3.57
N CYS A 157 -0.32 -10.99 -3.29
CA CYS A 157 -1.12 -11.79 -4.23
C CYS A 157 -2.15 -10.93 -4.93
#